data_2a23534b924ab707b6c67aad7a969cbc
#
_entry.id   2a23534b924ab707b6c67aad7a969cbc
#
_cell.length_a   1.000
_cell.length_b   1.000
_cell.length_c   1.000
_cell.angle_alpha   90.00
_cell.angle_beta   90.00
_cell.angle_gamma   90.00
#
_symmetry.space_group_name_H-M   'P 1'
#
loop_
_entity.id
_entity.type
_entity.pdbx_description
1 polymer ?
#
loop_
_entity_poly.entity_id
_entity_poly.type
_entity_poly.pdbx_seq_one_letter_code
_entity_poly.pdbx_strand_id
1 'polypeptide(L)'
;MKKRHEYVSPTLDLMAKKIFSLPDVTAKFIREVLDLPVESVEILEGDQIHEQGFLGDLPFETSVDVRARLDSGLEVIIEIQVLKQEYFLNRFHYYLANQLVENVQRKRKKGATHSMYQELEPVYGIAILERSIFPHLDSPVNVYEMRHTVDGTPLYSSRKDGVAHNMLKVAFLELDKYNESRDTELNAHWRQWLEFFGNRPFSHQPDQVIEQAESLLIPSNWTREEKEMIDERIRIRENWEMSMDTFRKEQLEAGFQKGLEQGLEQGLEQGLERGLEQGLEQGLERGLEQGLEQGLEQGRQEGMELGVQAGQQSLIQKLALKGMSIEMIAEMTDLSRESIKKMLATDSSDEE
;
A
#
# COMPACT_ATOMS: atom_id res chain seq x y z
N MET A 1 11.50 -20.21 11.19
CA MET A 1 11.85 -20.24 12.62
C MET A 1 11.38 -21.56 13.23
N LYS A 2 12.14 -22.12 14.20
CA LYS A 2 11.73 -23.35 14.89
C LYS A 2 10.58 -23.02 15.83
N LYS A 3 9.44 -23.72 15.69
CA LYS A 3 8.30 -23.60 16.60
C LYS A 3 8.51 -24.49 17.83
N ARG A 4 7.99 -24.11 18.99
CA ARG A 4 7.98 -24.91 20.23
C ARG A 4 7.00 -26.07 20.12
N HIS A 5 5.78 -25.75 19.65
CA HIS A 5 4.71 -26.71 19.39
C HIS A 5 4.41 -26.71 17.89
N GLU A 6 4.56 -27.88 17.27
CA GLU A 6 4.27 -28.05 15.83
C GLU A 6 2.78 -28.23 15.56
N TYR A 7 2.08 -28.79 16.54
CA TYR A 7 0.69 -29.20 16.40
C TYR A 7 -0.31 -28.05 16.64
N VAL A 8 -0.09 -27.23 17.65
CA VAL A 8 -1.03 -26.16 18.04
C VAL A 8 -0.29 -24.86 18.31
N SER A 9 -0.89 -23.73 17.95
CA SER A 9 -0.41 -22.40 18.33
C SER A 9 -1.13 -21.89 19.59
N PRO A 10 -0.42 -21.19 20.49
CA PRO A 10 -1.07 -20.49 21.63
C PRO A 10 -2.09 -19.44 21.18
N THR A 11 -1.98 -18.95 19.94
CA THR A 11 -2.87 -17.95 19.33
C THR A 11 -4.10 -18.57 18.67
N LEU A 12 -4.25 -19.91 18.67
CA LEU A 12 -5.48 -20.53 18.21
C LEU A 12 -6.59 -20.14 19.19
N ASP A 13 -7.70 -19.60 18.69
CA ASP A 13 -8.82 -19.05 19.48
C ASP A 13 -9.21 -19.94 20.70
N LEU A 14 -9.41 -21.24 20.47
CA LEU A 14 -9.75 -22.19 21.52
C LEU A 14 -8.63 -22.31 22.58
N MET A 15 -7.37 -22.31 22.15
CA MET A 15 -6.23 -22.41 23.06
C MET A 15 -6.02 -21.13 23.84
N ALA A 16 -6.15 -19.99 23.19
CA ALA A 16 -6.06 -18.70 23.82
C ALA A 16 -7.12 -18.52 24.91
N LYS A 17 -8.38 -18.87 24.62
CA LYS A 17 -9.46 -18.88 25.62
C LYS A 17 -9.14 -19.82 26.78
N LYS A 18 -8.59 -21.00 26.52
CA LYS A 18 -8.18 -21.94 27.53
C LYS A 18 -7.03 -21.41 28.40
N ILE A 19 -6.04 -20.76 27.79
CA ILE A 19 -4.91 -20.14 28.50
C ILE A 19 -5.40 -19.03 29.41
N PHE A 20 -6.21 -18.11 28.89
CA PHE A 20 -6.72 -16.97 29.65
C PHE A 20 -7.91 -17.32 30.56
N SER A 21 -8.44 -18.54 30.52
CA SER A 21 -9.38 -19.03 31.58
C SER A 21 -8.68 -19.32 32.90
N LEU A 22 -7.34 -19.37 32.92
CA LEU A 22 -6.54 -19.50 34.12
C LEU A 22 -6.33 -18.12 34.77
N PRO A 23 -6.91 -17.85 35.97
CA PRO A 23 -6.83 -16.52 36.59
C PRO A 23 -5.39 -16.06 36.84
N ASP A 24 -4.50 -16.97 37.29
CA ASP A 24 -3.11 -16.63 37.59
C ASP A 24 -2.33 -16.24 36.34
N VAL A 25 -2.56 -16.92 35.22
CA VAL A 25 -1.95 -16.61 33.93
C VAL A 25 -2.44 -15.25 33.44
N THR A 26 -3.74 -15.01 33.52
CA THR A 26 -4.36 -13.75 33.05
C THR A 26 -3.94 -12.58 33.94
N ALA A 27 -3.92 -12.74 35.26
CA ALA A 27 -3.44 -11.71 36.17
C ALA A 27 -1.96 -11.33 35.88
N LYS A 28 -1.11 -12.34 35.75
CA LYS A 28 0.30 -12.12 35.44
C LYS A 28 0.48 -11.42 34.07
N PHE A 29 -0.22 -11.87 33.03
CA PHE A 29 -0.16 -11.28 31.71
C PHE A 29 -0.56 -9.79 31.73
N ILE A 30 -1.69 -9.46 32.34
CA ILE A 30 -2.18 -8.08 32.46
C ILE A 30 -1.18 -7.24 33.27
N ARG A 31 -0.71 -7.76 34.39
CA ARG A 31 0.29 -7.08 35.24
C ARG A 31 1.52 -6.68 34.47
N GLU A 32 2.08 -7.61 33.74
CA GLU A 32 3.37 -7.43 33.05
C GLU A 32 3.27 -6.63 31.76
N VAL A 33 2.16 -6.77 31.03
CA VAL A 33 1.99 -6.07 29.75
C VAL A 33 1.58 -4.62 29.97
N LEU A 34 0.69 -4.34 30.91
CA LEU A 34 0.18 -2.99 31.17
C LEU A 34 0.90 -2.24 32.29
N ASP A 35 1.84 -2.90 32.96
CA ASP A 35 2.54 -2.37 34.13
C ASP A 35 1.54 -1.90 35.21
N LEU A 36 0.68 -2.82 35.68
CA LEU A 36 -0.37 -2.57 36.66
C LEU A 36 -0.18 -3.42 37.93
N PRO A 37 -0.51 -2.89 39.11
CA PRO A 37 -0.55 -3.68 40.33
C PRO A 37 -1.82 -4.57 40.31
N VAL A 38 -1.67 -5.80 39.84
CA VAL A 38 -2.78 -6.80 39.78
C VAL A 38 -2.45 -7.94 40.70
N GLU A 39 -3.31 -8.20 41.68
CA GLU A 39 -3.20 -9.35 42.59
C GLU A 39 -4.00 -10.54 42.05
N SER A 40 -5.23 -10.30 41.64
CA SER A 40 -6.13 -11.32 41.12
C SER A 40 -7.05 -10.79 40.04
N VAL A 41 -7.65 -11.69 39.29
CA VAL A 41 -8.63 -11.37 38.26
C VAL A 41 -9.83 -12.31 38.31
N GLU A 42 -11.00 -11.77 38.04
CA GLU A 42 -12.21 -12.51 37.72
C GLU A 42 -12.34 -12.60 36.19
N ILE A 43 -12.34 -13.81 35.65
CA ILE A 43 -12.61 -14.01 34.25
C ILE A 43 -14.11 -13.88 34.02
N LEU A 44 -14.50 -12.90 33.21
CA LEU A 44 -15.90 -12.67 32.91
C LEU A 44 -16.29 -13.55 31.71
N GLU A 45 -17.41 -14.28 31.85
CA GLU A 45 -17.97 -14.99 30.72
C GLU A 45 -18.28 -13.97 29.60
N GLY A 46 -17.73 -14.20 28.41
CA GLY A 46 -17.95 -13.31 27.28
C GLY A 46 -19.42 -13.42 26.86
N ASP A 47 -20.19 -12.33 27.01
CA ASP A 47 -21.35 -12.15 26.17
C ASP A 47 -20.83 -12.12 24.74
N GLN A 48 -21.26 -13.12 23.96
CA GLN A 48 -20.98 -13.17 22.55
C GLN A 48 -21.59 -11.90 21.92
N ILE A 49 -20.75 -10.91 21.63
CA ILE A 49 -21.16 -9.84 20.74
C ILE A 49 -21.23 -10.49 19.37
N HIS A 50 -22.39 -11.05 19.06
CA HIS A 50 -22.70 -11.57 17.74
C HIS A 50 -22.83 -10.38 16.79
N GLU A 51 -21.74 -9.84 16.31
CA GLU A 51 -21.79 -9.08 15.08
C GLU A 51 -21.77 -10.07 13.92
N GLN A 52 -22.95 -10.26 13.32
CA GLN A 52 -23.06 -10.79 11.97
C GLN A 52 -22.50 -9.74 11.01
N GLY A 53 -21.16 -9.73 10.85
CA GLY A 53 -20.47 -8.91 9.87
C GLY A 53 -20.73 -9.51 8.48
N PHE A 54 -21.45 -8.78 7.65
CA PHE A 54 -21.66 -9.07 6.23
C PHE A 54 -20.34 -8.87 5.47
N LEU A 55 -19.60 -9.93 5.28
CA LEU A 55 -18.61 -10.06 4.22
C LEU A 55 -18.81 -11.46 3.62
N GLY A 56 -19.80 -11.56 2.69
CA GLY A 56 -20.11 -12.76 1.94
C GLY A 56 -20.26 -14.01 2.80
N ASP A 57 -21.19 -14.84 2.60
CA ASP A 57 -21.64 -16.10 3.20
C ASP A 57 -20.72 -16.93 4.16
N LEU A 58 -19.69 -16.33 4.77
CA LEU A 58 -18.84 -16.94 5.77
C LEU A 58 -19.11 -16.30 7.14
N PRO A 59 -19.56 -17.08 8.13
CA PRO A 59 -19.75 -16.57 9.50
C PRO A 59 -18.36 -16.30 10.11
N PHE A 60 -17.91 -15.05 10.08
CA PHE A 60 -16.81 -14.58 10.91
C PHE A 60 -17.37 -14.21 12.27
N GLU A 61 -17.31 -15.14 13.22
CA GLU A 61 -17.52 -14.85 14.63
C GLU A 61 -16.28 -14.10 15.15
N THR A 62 -16.38 -12.79 15.26
CA THR A 62 -15.43 -11.99 16.01
C THR A 62 -15.97 -11.82 17.43
N SER A 63 -15.67 -12.75 18.28
CA SER A 63 -15.89 -12.58 19.72
C SER A 63 -14.65 -11.90 20.32
N VAL A 64 -14.87 -11.00 21.29
CA VAL A 64 -13.80 -10.59 22.22
C VAL A 64 -13.31 -11.86 22.91
N ASP A 65 -12.02 -12.15 22.81
CA ASP A 65 -11.53 -13.45 23.23
C ASP A 65 -11.61 -13.62 24.74
N VAL A 66 -11.25 -12.59 25.51
CA VAL A 66 -11.28 -12.66 26.98
C VAL A 66 -11.62 -11.31 27.58
N ARG A 67 -12.48 -11.31 28.61
CA ARG A 67 -12.71 -10.17 29.51
C ARG A 67 -12.31 -10.54 30.92
N ALA A 68 -11.52 -9.70 31.56
CA ALA A 68 -11.09 -9.87 32.93
C ALA A 68 -11.40 -8.63 33.75
N ARG A 69 -11.85 -8.83 34.99
CA ARG A 69 -12.01 -7.77 35.99
C ARG A 69 -10.96 -7.94 37.06
N LEU A 70 -10.22 -6.88 37.30
CA LEU A 70 -9.20 -6.84 38.35
C LEU A 70 -9.84 -6.66 39.73
N ASP A 71 -9.10 -6.98 40.76
CA ASP A 71 -9.42 -6.70 42.17
C ASP A 71 -9.75 -5.21 42.40
N SER A 72 -9.09 -4.30 41.73
CA SER A 72 -9.40 -2.86 41.69
C SER A 72 -10.75 -2.52 41.07
N GLY A 73 -11.42 -3.48 40.40
CA GLY A 73 -12.65 -3.30 39.63
C GLY A 73 -12.43 -2.77 38.18
N LEU A 74 -11.17 -2.50 37.77
CA LEU A 74 -10.81 -2.17 36.41
C LEU A 74 -11.05 -3.37 35.51
N GLU A 75 -11.54 -3.14 34.29
CA GLU A 75 -11.77 -4.21 33.32
C GLU A 75 -10.76 -4.17 32.19
N VAL A 76 -10.33 -5.35 31.77
CA VAL A 76 -9.38 -5.53 30.68
C VAL A 76 -9.99 -6.46 29.62
N ILE A 77 -9.90 -6.03 28.38
CA ILE A 77 -10.23 -6.83 27.20
C ILE A 77 -8.91 -7.36 26.62
N ILE A 78 -8.84 -8.67 26.37
CA ILE A 78 -7.73 -9.28 25.63
C ILE A 78 -8.30 -9.79 24.31
N GLU A 79 -7.74 -9.33 23.21
CA GLU A 79 -8.11 -9.68 21.83
C GLU A 79 -6.93 -10.35 21.15
N ILE A 80 -7.17 -11.45 20.42
CA ILE A 80 -6.14 -12.16 19.70
C ILE A 80 -6.46 -12.12 18.22
N GLN A 81 -5.60 -11.44 17.46
CA GLN A 81 -5.79 -11.22 16.04
C GLN A 81 -4.74 -11.98 15.21
N VAL A 82 -5.17 -13.06 14.60
CA VAL A 82 -4.31 -13.92 13.76
C VAL A 82 -4.06 -13.29 12.39
N LEU A 83 -5.06 -12.61 11.85
CA LEU A 83 -5.05 -12.07 10.50
C LEU A 83 -5.07 -10.55 10.49
N LYS A 84 -4.38 -9.95 9.54
CA LYS A 84 -4.46 -8.50 9.33
C LYS A 84 -5.85 -8.15 8.81
N GLN A 85 -6.64 -7.43 9.60
CA GLN A 85 -7.93 -6.87 9.21
C GLN A 85 -7.81 -5.36 9.05
N GLU A 86 -8.39 -4.82 7.97
CA GLU A 86 -8.26 -3.41 7.59
C GLU A 86 -8.77 -2.45 8.68
N TYR A 87 -9.85 -2.81 9.37
CA TYR A 87 -10.49 -1.95 10.39
C TYR A 87 -10.30 -2.47 11.81
N PHE A 88 -9.25 -3.25 12.07
CA PHE A 88 -9.02 -3.84 13.39
C PHE A 88 -8.99 -2.79 14.52
N LEU A 89 -8.24 -1.70 14.35
CA LEU A 89 -8.15 -0.64 15.37
C LEU A 89 -9.51 0.00 15.68
N ASN A 90 -10.33 0.24 14.65
CA ASN A 90 -11.66 0.82 14.83
C ASN A 90 -12.57 -0.13 15.62
N ARG A 91 -12.53 -1.42 15.28
CA ARG A 91 -13.26 -2.46 16.00
C ARG A 91 -12.80 -2.59 17.46
N PHE A 92 -11.51 -2.59 17.69
CA PHE A 92 -10.94 -2.68 19.03
C PHE A 92 -11.34 -1.47 19.90
N HIS A 93 -11.29 -0.25 19.36
CA HIS A 93 -11.79 0.95 20.04
C HIS A 93 -13.30 0.86 20.32
N TYR A 94 -14.08 0.33 19.40
CA TYR A 94 -15.51 0.11 19.61
C TYR A 94 -15.76 -0.84 20.79
N TYR A 95 -15.03 -1.93 20.89
CA TYR A 95 -15.15 -2.87 22.04
C TYR A 95 -14.83 -2.19 23.37
N LEU A 96 -13.76 -1.40 23.43
CA LEU A 96 -13.40 -0.66 24.64
C LEU A 96 -14.47 0.37 25.02
N ALA A 97 -15.00 1.10 24.06
CA ALA A 97 -16.06 2.07 24.29
C ALA A 97 -17.37 1.40 24.75
N ASN A 98 -17.74 0.29 24.12
CA ASN A 98 -18.93 -0.48 24.51
C ASN A 98 -18.78 -1.02 25.94
N GLN A 99 -17.61 -1.52 26.31
CA GLN A 99 -17.34 -2.01 27.66
C GLN A 99 -17.48 -0.90 28.72
N LEU A 100 -17.06 0.34 28.41
CA LEU A 100 -17.31 1.48 29.29
C LEU A 100 -18.80 1.72 29.51
N VAL A 101 -19.60 1.65 28.45
CA VAL A 101 -21.06 1.82 28.54
C VAL A 101 -21.71 0.68 29.33
N GLU A 102 -21.31 -0.55 29.07
CA GLU A 102 -21.81 -1.73 29.78
C GLU A 102 -21.52 -1.68 31.28
N ASN A 103 -20.32 -1.22 31.66
CA ASN A 103 -19.95 -1.05 33.08
C ASN A 103 -20.93 -0.14 33.80
N VAL A 104 -21.29 0.99 33.21
CA VAL A 104 -22.28 1.92 33.76
C VAL A 104 -23.66 1.27 33.85
N GLN A 105 -24.11 0.60 32.79
CA GLN A 105 -25.43 -0.05 32.76
C GLN A 105 -25.54 -1.16 33.83
N ARG A 106 -24.50 -1.95 34.02
CA ARG A 106 -24.44 -3.02 35.01
C ARG A 106 -24.57 -2.47 36.42
N LYS A 107 -23.87 -1.38 36.74
CA LYS A 107 -23.96 -0.71 38.04
C LYS A 107 -25.34 -0.12 38.29
N ARG A 108 -25.94 0.50 37.27
CA ARG A 108 -27.32 1.00 37.36
C ARG A 108 -28.33 -0.10 37.70
N LYS A 109 -28.23 -1.27 37.05
CA LYS A 109 -29.09 -2.43 37.35
C LYS A 109 -28.93 -2.95 38.78
N LYS A 110 -27.75 -2.74 39.37
CA LYS A 110 -27.47 -3.11 40.77
C LYS A 110 -27.93 -2.04 41.81
N GLY A 111 -28.63 -1.00 41.40
CA GLY A 111 -29.23 -0.01 42.29
C GLY A 111 -28.28 1.13 42.69
N ALA A 112 -27.24 1.42 41.90
CA ALA A 112 -26.38 2.57 42.17
C ALA A 112 -27.17 3.88 42.11
N THR A 113 -27.12 4.65 43.21
CA THR A 113 -27.88 5.91 43.43
C THR A 113 -27.04 7.16 43.18
N HIS A 114 -25.73 7.00 42.95
CA HIS A 114 -24.78 8.09 42.76
C HIS A 114 -24.70 8.53 41.28
N SER A 115 -24.08 9.65 41.07
CA SER A 115 -23.85 10.16 39.69
C SER A 115 -23.20 9.10 38.82
N MET A 116 -23.77 8.86 37.66
CA MET A 116 -23.29 7.91 36.66
C MET A 116 -21.80 8.07 36.37
N TYR A 117 -21.31 9.30 36.38
CA TYR A 117 -19.91 9.62 36.05
C TYR A 117 -18.93 9.29 37.19
N GLN A 118 -19.38 9.23 38.42
CA GLN A 118 -18.57 8.79 39.57
C GLN A 118 -18.34 7.28 39.59
N GLU A 119 -19.21 6.53 38.90
CA GLU A 119 -19.19 5.09 38.81
C GLU A 119 -18.45 4.56 37.58
N LEU A 120 -17.94 5.46 36.72
CA LEU A 120 -17.19 5.07 35.54
C LEU A 120 -15.85 4.43 35.94
N GLU A 121 -15.62 3.22 35.47
CA GLU A 121 -14.37 2.51 35.65
C GLU A 121 -13.54 2.50 34.38
N PRO A 122 -12.21 2.59 34.52
CA PRO A 122 -11.32 2.46 33.37
C PRO A 122 -11.50 1.11 32.67
N VAL A 123 -11.35 1.13 31.35
CA VAL A 123 -11.31 -0.07 30.52
C VAL A 123 -10.01 -0.07 29.74
N TYR A 124 -9.27 -1.15 29.87
CA TYR A 124 -8.00 -1.32 29.18
C TYR A 124 -8.10 -2.45 28.15
N GLY A 125 -7.24 -2.38 27.14
CA GLY A 125 -7.21 -3.39 26.11
C GLY A 125 -5.80 -3.91 25.85
N ILE A 126 -5.69 -5.21 25.60
CA ILE A 126 -4.46 -5.83 25.12
C ILE A 126 -4.79 -6.57 23.83
N ALA A 127 -4.07 -6.28 22.75
CA ALA A 127 -4.20 -7.01 21.50
C ALA A 127 -2.92 -7.80 21.23
N ILE A 128 -3.06 -9.11 21.01
CA ILE A 128 -1.98 -10.01 20.58
C ILE A 128 -2.15 -10.20 19.08
N LEU A 129 -1.16 -9.76 18.31
CA LEU A 129 -1.21 -9.67 16.85
C LEU A 129 -0.17 -10.60 16.22
N GLU A 130 -0.60 -11.59 15.45
CA GLU A 130 0.34 -12.41 14.67
C GLU A 130 0.97 -11.63 13.51
N ARG A 131 0.29 -10.58 13.04
CA ARG A 131 0.76 -9.71 11.96
C ARG A 131 0.79 -8.26 12.41
N SER A 132 1.88 -7.60 12.06
CA SER A 132 2.09 -6.19 12.39
C SER A 132 1.05 -5.26 11.75
N ILE A 133 0.56 -4.31 12.56
CA ILE A 133 -0.34 -3.22 12.13
C ILE A 133 0.33 -1.85 12.18
N PHE A 134 1.49 -1.71 12.86
CA PHE A 134 2.28 -0.48 12.98
C PHE A 134 3.63 -0.61 12.26
N PRO A 135 3.68 -0.61 10.91
CA PRO A 135 4.91 -0.89 10.17
C PRO A 135 6.01 0.16 10.38
N HIS A 136 5.66 1.34 10.91
CA HIS A 136 6.57 2.45 11.18
C HIS A 136 7.22 2.38 12.57
N LEU A 137 6.80 1.45 13.42
CA LEU A 137 7.38 1.24 14.76
C LEU A 137 8.19 -0.05 14.77
N ASP A 138 9.40 0.00 15.30
CA ASP A 138 10.28 -1.17 15.40
C ASP A 138 9.96 -2.04 16.63
N SER A 139 9.45 -1.44 17.69
CA SER A 139 9.12 -2.17 18.93
C SER A 139 8.05 -3.22 18.70
N PRO A 140 8.23 -4.45 19.18
CA PRO A 140 7.21 -5.49 19.14
C PRO A 140 6.10 -5.29 20.19
N VAL A 141 6.30 -4.41 21.18
CA VAL A 141 5.29 -4.06 22.18
C VAL A 141 5.09 -2.56 22.18
N ASN A 142 3.85 -2.13 21.96
CA ASN A 142 3.49 -0.73 21.89
C ASN A 142 2.32 -0.45 22.85
N VAL A 143 2.54 0.42 23.82
CA VAL A 143 1.54 0.79 24.83
C VAL A 143 1.12 2.24 24.62
N TYR A 144 -0.18 2.49 24.59
CA TYR A 144 -0.77 3.81 24.37
C TYR A 144 -1.69 4.17 25.53
N GLU A 145 -1.58 5.41 25.96
CA GLU A 145 -2.47 6.05 26.94
C GLU A 145 -2.65 7.53 26.61
N MET A 146 -3.68 8.16 27.14
CA MET A 146 -3.89 9.58 26.96
C MET A 146 -2.90 10.39 27.78
N ARG A 147 -2.19 11.31 27.11
CA ARG A 147 -1.19 12.19 27.72
C ARG A 147 -1.32 13.61 27.20
N HIS A 148 -0.91 14.57 28.01
CA HIS A 148 -0.77 15.96 27.58
C HIS A 148 0.29 16.04 26.47
N THR A 149 -0.04 16.75 25.37
CA THR A 149 0.78 16.73 24.16
C THR A 149 2.08 17.53 24.27
N VAL A 150 2.20 18.43 25.28
CA VAL A 150 3.38 19.28 25.43
C VAL A 150 4.40 18.69 26.39
N ASP A 151 3.98 18.23 27.56
CA ASP A 151 4.89 17.74 28.62
C ASP A 151 4.81 16.24 28.90
N GLY A 152 3.92 15.52 28.20
CA GLY A 152 3.75 14.08 28.36
C GLY A 152 3.05 13.66 29.65
N THR A 153 2.49 14.57 30.44
CA THR A 153 1.76 14.24 31.69
C THR A 153 0.55 13.36 31.37
N PRO A 154 0.40 12.17 32.03
CA PRO A 154 -0.75 11.32 31.81
C PRO A 154 -2.07 11.98 32.23
N LEU A 155 -3.13 11.78 31.45
CA LEU A 155 -4.47 12.25 31.81
C LEU A 155 -5.15 11.25 32.74
N TYR A 156 -5.11 11.56 34.01
CA TYR A 156 -5.79 10.73 35.02
C TYR A 156 -7.22 11.23 35.25
N SER A 157 -8.20 10.35 35.10
CA SER A 157 -9.62 10.65 35.25
C SER A 157 -10.31 9.85 36.32
N SER A 158 -9.66 8.83 36.88
CA SER A 158 -10.17 7.98 37.95
C SER A 158 -9.10 7.75 39.00
N ARG A 159 -9.52 7.66 40.27
CA ARG A 159 -8.65 7.21 41.37
C ARG A 159 -9.34 6.07 42.10
N LYS A 160 -8.68 4.91 42.13
CA LYS A 160 -9.09 3.75 42.92
C LYS A 160 -7.93 3.31 43.79
N ASP A 161 -8.21 3.00 45.04
CA ASP A 161 -7.20 2.54 46.00
C ASP A 161 -5.96 3.45 46.11
N GLY A 162 -6.17 4.76 45.89
CA GLY A 162 -5.11 5.74 45.91
C GLY A 162 -4.30 5.82 44.59
N VAL A 163 -4.57 4.95 43.63
CA VAL A 163 -3.90 4.91 42.32
C VAL A 163 -4.71 5.70 41.30
N ALA A 164 -4.00 6.56 40.57
CA ALA A 164 -4.58 7.34 39.47
C ALA A 164 -4.56 6.52 38.18
N HIS A 165 -5.68 6.47 37.48
CA HIS A 165 -5.84 5.69 36.25
C HIS A 165 -6.24 6.56 35.06
N ASN A 166 -5.68 6.26 33.90
CA ASN A 166 -6.23 6.68 32.62
C ASN A 166 -7.57 5.98 32.38
N MET A 167 -8.53 6.60 31.69
CA MET A 167 -9.79 5.92 31.38
C MET A 167 -9.63 4.84 30.31
N LEU A 168 -8.67 5.04 29.40
CA LEU A 168 -8.34 4.10 28.32
C LEU A 168 -6.83 3.92 28.25
N LYS A 169 -6.38 2.69 28.28
CA LYS A 169 -4.98 2.29 28.01
C LYS A 169 -5.01 1.05 27.14
N VAL A 170 -4.19 1.02 26.11
CA VAL A 170 -4.14 -0.11 25.18
C VAL A 170 -2.71 -0.55 24.95
N ALA A 171 -2.50 -1.85 24.84
CA ALA A 171 -1.23 -2.46 24.51
C ALA A 171 -1.37 -3.38 23.28
N PHE A 172 -0.38 -3.35 22.41
CA PHE A 172 -0.29 -4.20 21.23
C PHE A 172 1.00 -5.01 21.29
N LEU A 173 0.88 -6.32 21.20
CA LEU A 173 1.98 -7.27 21.09
C LEU A 173 2.02 -7.77 19.64
N GLU A 174 3.00 -7.33 18.85
CA GLU A 174 3.16 -7.65 17.42
C GLU A 174 4.18 -8.79 17.27
N LEU A 175 3.70 -10.03 17.26
CA LEU A 175 4.52 -11.23 17.36
C LEU A 175 5.53 -11.42 16.21
N ASP A 176 5.18 -10.95 15.01
CA ASP A 176 6.04 -11.05 13.83
C ASP A 176 7.23 -10.08 13.88
N LYS A 177 7.14 -9.00 14.65
CA LYS A 177 8.22 -8.03 14.84
C LYS A 177 9.30 -8.50 15.79
N TYR A 178 8.97 -9.35 16.74
CA TYR A 178 9.95 -9.78 17.76
C TYR A 178 11.12 -10.51 17.11
N ASN A 179 12.33 -10.06 17.43
CA ASN A 179 13.58 -10.69 17.02
C ASN A 179 14.53 -10.72 18.20
N GLU A 180 14.85 -11.92 18.69
CA GLU A 180 15.74 -12.13 19.84
C GLU A 180 17.09 -11.41 19.71
N SER A 181 17.69 -11.42 18.54
CA SER A 181 19.00 -10.82 18.30
C SER A 181 18.98 -9.29 18.28
N ARG A 182 17.85 -8.68 17.89
CA ARG A 182 17.68 -7.23 17.83
C ARG A 182 17.14 -6.67 19.14
N ASP A 183 16.20 -7.36 19.74
CA ASP A 183 15.40 -6.86 20.87
C ASP A 183 16.03 -7.27 22.22
N THR A 184 17.35 -7.15 22.32
CA THR A 184 18.15 -7.58 23.50
C THR A 184 17.81 -6.78 24.76
N GLU A 185 17.43 -5.52 24.61
CA GLU A 185 17.08 -4.62 25.72
C GLU A 185 15.58 -4.66 26.07
N LEU A 186 14.79 -5.50 25.38
CA LEU A 186 13.37 -5.63 25.68
C LEU A 186 13.16 -6.14 27.11
N ASN A 187 12.16 -5.58 27.78
CA ASN A 187 11.73 -6.03 29.09
C ASN A 187 11.56 -7.57 29.12
N ALA A 188 12.15 -8.22 30.12
CA ALA A 188 12.18 -9.68 30.24
C ALA A 188 10.77 -10.30 30.28
N HIS A 189 9.82 -9.61 30.93
CA HIS A 189 8.41 -10.07 31.01
C HIS A 189 7.74 -10.02 29.64
N TRP A 190 7.91 -8.91 28.88
CA TRP A 190 7.37 -8.79 27.53
C TRP A 190 7.99 -9.83 26.59
N ARG A 191 9.28 -10.08 26.72
CA ARG A 191 10.00 -11.10 25.94
C ARG A 191 9.39 -12.47 26.13
N GLN A 192 9.16 -12.90 27.37
CA GLN A 192 8.56 -14.20 27.65
C GLN A 192 7.18 -14.36 27.01
N TRP A 193 6.34 -13.33 27.06
CA TRP A 193 5.01 -13.35 26.44
C TRP A 193 5.07 -13.36 24.91
N LEU A 194 6.00 -12.61 24.32
CA LEU A 194 6.22 -12.63 22.87
C LEU A 194 6.73 -13.99 22.39
N GLU A 195 7.62 -14.63 23.14
CA GLU A 195 8.11 -15.98 22.88
C GLU A 195 7.01 -17.02 23.07
N PHE A 196 6.21 -16.87 24.14
CA PHE A 196 5.09 -17.76 24.41
C PHE A 196 4.04 -17.71 23.28
N PHE A 197 3.43 -16.56 23.03
CA PHE A 197 2.39 -16.43 22.02
C PHE A 197 2.95 -16.55 20.59
N GLY A 198 4.18 -16.16 20.36
CA GLY A 198 4.88 -16.37 19.07
C GLY A 198 5.26 -17.84 18.81
N ASN A 199 4.96 -18.75 19.75
CA ASN A 199 5.32 -20.17 19.68
C ASN A 199 6.81 -20.39 19.38
N ARG A 200 7.67 -19.55 20.01
CA ARG A 200 9.13 -19.53 19.80
C ARG A 200 9.83 -20.21 20.97
N PRO A 201 11.05 -20.76 20.77
CA PRO A 201 11.87 -21.19 21.91
C PRO A 201 12.01 -20.08 22.93
N PHE A 202 11.95 -20.41 24.20
CA PHE A 202 12.25 -19.45 25.27
C PHE A 202 13.76 -19.16 25.32
N SER A 203 14.12 -17.89 25.39
CA SER A 203 15.52 -17.45 25.57
C SER A 203 16.02 -17.71 26.99
N HIS A 204 15.11 -17.76 27.96
CA HIS A 204 15.36 -18.06 29.36
C HIS A 204 14.28 -19.01 29.86
N GLN A 205 14.58 -19.70 30.98
CA GLN A 205 13.58 -20.58 31.57
C GLN A 205 12.34 -19.76 31.96
N PRO A 206 11.14 -20.13 31.48
CA PRO A 206 9.90 -19.46 31.87
C PRO A 206 9.59 -19.69 33.34
N ASP A 207 8.83 -18.78 33.92
CA ASP A 207 8.37 -18.97 35.29
C ASP A 207 7.21 -19.98 35.38
N GLN A 208 6.89 -20.38 36.62
CA GLN A 208 5.90 -21.43 36.88
C GLN A 208 4.53 -21.15 36.26
N VAL A 209 4.10 -19.88 36.17
CA VAL A 209 2.79 -19.52 35.63
C VAL A 209 2.78 -19.70 34.11
N ILE A 210 3.87 -19.35 33.44
CA ILE A 210 4.02 -19.58 31.98
C ILE A 210 4.17 -21.09 31.71
N GLU A 211 4.90 -21.84 32.56
CA GLU A 211 4.98 -23.30 32.45
C GLU A 211 3.59 -23.97 32.58
N GLN A 212 2.76 -23.43 33.46
CA GLN A 212 1.36 -23.88 33.57
C GLN A 212 0.59 -23.65 32.28
N ALA A 213 0.71 -22.46 31.68
CA ALA A 213 0.10 -22.16 30.39
C ALA A 213 0.65 -23.05 29.25
N GLU A 214 1.98 -23.32 29.25
CA GLU A 214 2.62 -24.26 28.34
C GLU A 214 2.04 -25.67 28.40
N SER A 215 1.72 -26.13 29.60
CA SER A 215 1.16 -27.47 29.81
C SER A 215 -0.17 -27.67 29.06
N LEU A 216 -0.92 -26.61 28.84
CA LEU A 216 -2.17 -26.66 28.07
C LEU A 216 -1.96 -26.92 26.57
N LEU A 217 -0.77 -26.61 26.04
CA LEU A 217 -0.42 -26.81 24.63
C LEU A 217 0.07 -28.23 24.33
N ILE A 218 0.23 -29.06 25.35
CA ILE A 218 0.73 -30.43 25.21
C ILE A 218 -0.43 -31.39 24.90
N PRO A 219 -0.49 -32.03 23.72
CA PRO A 219 -1.63 -32.86 23.31
C PRO A 219 -1.96 -34.02 24.24
N SER A 220 -0.98 -34.54 24.98
CA SER A 220 -1.22 -35.64 25.98
C SER A 220 -2.06 -35.19 27.18
N ASN A 221 -2.19 -33.89 27.42
CA ASN A 221 -2.96 -33.32 28.51
C ASN A 221 -4.42 -33.01 28.11
N TRP A 222 -4.80 -33.29 26.86
CA TRP A 222 -6.16 -33.00 26.38
C TRP A 222 -7.10 -34.21 26.55
N THR A 223 -8.36 -33.90 26.79
CA THR A 223 -9.41 -34.92 26.67
C THR A 223 -9.63 -35.26 25.20
N ARG A 224 -10.35 -36.33 24.93
CA ARG A 224 -10.67 -36.72 23.55
C ARG A 224 -11.52 -35.65 22.86
N GLU A 225 -12.48 -35.07 23.55
CA GLU A 225 -13.36 -34.03 23.04
C GLU A 225 -12.59 -32.75 22.75
N GLU A 226 -11.67 -32.35 23.64
CA GLU A 226 -10.79 -31.20 23.39
C GLU A 226 -9.93 -31.39 22.15
N LYS A 227 -9.38 -32.59 21.99
CA LYS A 227 -8.57 -32.91 20.82
C LYS A 227 -9.38 -32.81 19.53
N GLU A 228 -10.58 -33.39 19.49
CA GLU A 228 -11.47 -33.33 18.33
C GLU A 228 -11.82 -31.86 17.97
N MET A 229 -12.14 -31.01 18.97
CA MET A 229 -12.40 -29.58 18.76
C MET A 229 -11.17 -28.82 18.24
N ILE A 230 -9.99 -29.09 18.80
CA ILE A 230 -8.73 -28.45 18.38
C ILE A 230 -8.40 -28.84 16.94
N ASP A 231 -8.50 -30.14 16.60
CA ASP A 231 -8.25 -30.67 15.26
C ASP A 231 -9.19 -30.03 14.22
N GLU A 232 -10.44 -29.81 14.58
CA GLU A 232 -11.40 -29.13 13.74
C GLU A 232 -11.04 -27.66 13.51
N ARG A 233 -10.67 -26.95 14.59
CA ARG A 233 -10.24 -25.53 14.49
C ARG A 233 -8.96 -25.37 13.66
N ILE A 234 -7.98 -26.25 13.85
CA ILE A 234 -6.76 -26.26 13.03
C ILE A 234 -7.12 -26.45 11.55
N ARG A 235 -7.97 -27.42 11.21
CA ARG A 235 -8.39 -27.69 9.84
C ARG A 235 -9.14 -26.50 9.22
N ILE A 236 -10.03 -25.85 9.97
CA ILE A 236 -10.73 -24.64 9.51
C ILE A 236 -9.73 -23.53 9.21
N ARG A 237 -8.77 -23.30 10.10
CA ARG A 237 -7.71 -22.30 9.93
C ARG A 237 -6.84 -22.59 8.70
N GLU A 238 -6.37 -23.82 8.54
CA GLU A 238 -5.55 -24.23 7.40
C GLU A 238 -6.30 -24.06 6.06
N ASN A 239 -7.55 -24.50 6.00
CA ASN A 239 -8.38 -24.33 4.81
C ASN A 239 -8.58 -22.86 4.47
N TRP A 240 -8.79 -22.01 5.47
CA TRP A 240 -8.93 -20.59 5.29
C TRP A 240 -7.62 -19.94 4.79
N GLU A 241 -6.47 -20.27 5.39
CA GLU A 241 -5.15 -19.79 4.97
C GLU A 241 -4.86 -20.18 3.51
N MET A 242 -5.15 -21.43 3.13
CA MET A 242 -5.02 -21.89 1.75
C MET A 242 -5.92 -21.14 0.78
N SER A 243 -7.18 -20.88 1.15
CA SER A 243 -8.13 -20.11 0.33
C SER A 243 -7.66 -18.68 0.15
N MET A 244 -7.15 -18.05 1.20
CA MET A 244 -6.63 -16.67 1.15
C MET A 244 -5.34 -16.57 0.35
N ASP A 245 -4.46 -17.57 0.40
CA ASP A 245 -3.25 -17.61 -0.42
C ASP A 245 -3.57 -17.79 -1.91
N THR A 246 -4.57 -18.61 -2.21
CA THR A 246 -5.07 -18.76 -3.58
C THR A 246 -5.66 -17.45 -4.10
N PHE A 247 -6.56 -16.84 -3.34
CA PHE A 247 -7.15 -15.54 -3.67
C PHE A 247 -6.08 -14.45 -3.89
N ARG A 248 -5.08 -14.39 -3.02
CA ARG A 248 -3.97 -13.42 -3.14
C ARG A 248 -3.17 -13.64 -4.43
N LYS A 249 -2.89 -14.88 -4.80
CA LYS A 249 -2.19 -15.22 -6.05
C LYS A 249 -3.01 -14.80 -7.27
N GLU A 250 -4.31 -15.10 -7.27
CA GLU A 250 -5.23 -14.71 -8.35
C GLU A 250 -5.30 -13.18 -8.51
N GLN A 251 -5.40 -12.43 -7.40
CA GLN A 251 -5.41 -10.97 -7.43
C GLN A 251 -4.08 -10.38 -7.93
N LEU A 252 -2.96 -10.97 -7.53
CA LEU A 252 -1.64 -10.55 -8.01
C LEU A 252 -1.49 -10.79 -9.51
N GLU A 253 -1.92 -11.96 -9.98
CA GLU A 253 -1.87 -12.31 -11.40
C GLU A 253 -2.80 -11.42 -12.24
N ALA A 254 -4.03 -11.19 -11.80
CA ALA A 254 -4.96 -10.27 -12.44
C ALA A 254 -4.42 -8.83 -12.49
N GLY A 255 -3.81 -8.37 -11.40
CA GLY A 255 -3.15 -7.06 -11.34
C GLY A 255 -1.96 -6.95 -12.30
N PHE A 256 -1.15 -7.99 -12.38
CA PHE A 256 -0.02 -8.07 -13.32
C PHE A 256 -0.49 -8.04 -14.78
N GLN A 257 -1.50 -8.84 -15.13
CA GLN A 257 -2.07 -8.87 -16.49
C GLN A 257 -2.63 -7.51 -16.88
N LYS A 258 -3.40 -6.87 -16.00
CA LYS A 258 -3.94 -5.53 -16.24
C LYS A 258 -2.84 -4.47 -16.39
N GLY A 259 -1.80 -4.54 -15.57
CA GLY A 259 -0.65 -3.63 -15.67
C GLY A 259 0.13 -3.81 -16.97
N LEU A 260 0.30 -5.06 -17.41
CA LEU A 260 0.96 -5.38 -18.69
C LEU A 260 0.14 -4.84 -19.88
N GLU A 261 -1.17 -5.07 -19.89
CA GLU A 261 -2.09 -4.59 -20.94
C GLU A 261 -2.05 -3.05 -21.04
N GLN A 262 -2.20 -2.36 -19.91
CA GLN A 262 -2.13 -0.90 -19.85
C GLN A 262 -0.76 -0.35 -20.29
N GLY A 263 0.32 -1.00 -19.87
CA GLY A 263 1.69 -0.62 -20.27
C GLY A 263 1.93 -0.80 -21.76
N LEU A 264 1.41 -1.89 -22.35
CA LEU A 264 1.52 -2.16 -23.78
C LEU A 264 0.70 -1.15 -24.59
N GLU A 265 -0.53 -0.86 -24.19
CA GLU A 265 -1.42 0.12 -24.84
C GLU A 265 -0.78 1.53 -24.84
N GLN A 266 -0.33 2.00 -23.66
CA GLN A 266 0.32 3.30 -23.53
C GLN A 266 1.65 3.37 -24.31
N GLY A 267 2.44 2.28 -24.29
CA GLY A 267 3.69 2.20 -25.06
C GLY A 267 3.47 2.26 -26.57
N LEU A 268 2.42 1.57 -27.04
CA LEU A 268 2.05 1.58 -28.46
C LEU A 268 1.55 2.96 -28.90
N GLU A 269 0.68 3.58 -28.13
CA GLU A 269 0.13 4.92 -28.40
C GLU A 269 1.25 5.97 -28.45
N GLN A 270 2.10 6.03 -27.44
CA GLN A 270 3.23 6.96 -27.41
C GLN A 270 4.27 6.70 -28.50
N GLY A 271 4.51 5.41 -28.81
CA GLY A 271 5.42 5.03 -29.89
C GLY A 271 4.90 5.45 -31.26
N LEU A 272 3.60 5.27 -31.53
CA LEU A 272 2.94 5.66 -32.77
C LEU A 272 2.94 7.19 -32.92
N GLU A 273 2.56 7.92 -31.87
CA GLU A 273 2.52 9.40 -31.88
C GLU A 273 3.90 9.99 -32.16
N ARG A 274 4.92 9.56 -31.43
CA ARG A 274 6.32 10.05 -31.67
C ARG A 274 6.87 9.64 -33.01
N GLY A 275 6.57 8.42 -33.47
CA GLY A 275 7.01 7.95 -34.81
C GLY A 275 6.36 8.73 -35.93
N LEU A 276 5.09 9.06 -35.81
CA LEU A 276 4.35 9.86 -36.79
C LEU A 276 4.87 11.31 -36.81
N GLU A 277 5.06 11.92 -35.65
CA GLU A 277 5.60 13.29 -35.55
C GLU A 277 6.99 13.41 -36.14
N GLN A 278 7.92 12.53 -35.76
CA GLN A 278 9.29 12.51 -36.30
C GLN A 278 9.34 12.19 -37.77
N GLY A 279 8.50 11.26 -38.25
CA GLY A 279 8.40 10.91 -39.64
C GLY A 279 7.89 12.06 -40.51
N LEU A 280 6.90 12.79 -40.02
CA LEU A 280 6.31 13.94 -40.68
C LEU A 280 7.29 15.12 -40.74
N GLU A 281 7.98 15.43 -39.64
CA GLU A 281 8.99 16.47 -39.56
C GLU A 281 10.15 16.21 -40.50
N GLN A 282 10.75 15.01 -40.48
CA GLN A 282 11.85 14.63 -41.37
C GLN A 282 11.43 14.57 -42.84
N GLY A 283 10.20 14.12 -43.13
CA GLY A 283 9.65 14.09 -44.46
C GLY A 283 9.45 15.48 -45.02
N LEU A 284 8.92 16.40 -44.24
CA LEU A 284 8.70 17.79 -44.60
C LEU A 284 10.03 18.52 -44.86
N GLU A 285 11.00 18.37 -43.95
CA GLU A 285 12.33 18.98 -44.04
C GLU A 285 13.05 18.53 -45.31
N ARG A 286 13.15 17.24 -45.55
CA ARG A 286 13.78 16.68 -46.76
C ARG A 286 13.06 17.07 -48.05
N GLY A 287 11.72 17.05 -48.04
CA GLY A 287 10.91 17.44 -49.19
C GLY A 287 11.09 18.91 -49.55
N LEU A 288 11.16 19.78 -48.52
CA LEU A 288 11.37 21.21 -48.70
C LEU A 288 12.78 21.51 -49.19
N GLU A 289 13.81 20.88 -48.66
CA GLU A 289 15.20 21.01 -49.07
C GLU A 289 15.40 20.57 -50.53
N GLN A 290 14.91 19.38 -50.87
CA GLN A 290 15.01 18.86 -52.26
C GLN A 290 14.20 19.71 -53.25
N GLY A 291 12.99 20.14 -52.87
CA GLY A 291 12.17 21.00 -53.72
C GLY A 291 12.80 22.38 -53.97
N LEU A 292 13.40 22.96 -52.92
CA LEU A 292 14.10 24.24 -53.01
C LEU A 292 15.35 24.12 -53.91
N GLU A 293 16.16 23.09 -53.69
CA GLU A 293 17.38 22.84 -54.51
C GLU A 293 17.04 22.63 -55.97
N GLN A 294 16.06 21.79 -56.29
CA GLN A 294 15.59 21.53 -57.64
C GLN A 294 15.01 22.78 -58.26
N GLY A 295 14.18 23.53 -57.55
CA GLY A 295 13.57 24.77 -58.05
C GLY A 295 14.60 25.86 -58.28
N LEU A 296 15.62 26.02 -57.45
CA LEU A 296 16.72 26.96 -57.63
C LEU A 296 17.57 26.58 -58.85
N GLU A 297 17.93 25.32 -59.04
CA GLU A 297 18.74 24.86 -60.16
C GLU A 297 17.99 25.01 -61.50
N GLN A 298 16.70 24.63 -61.54
CA GLN A 298 15.86 24.84 -62.70
C GLN A 298 15.71 26.33 -63.04
N GLY A 299 15.36 27.15 -62.02
CA GLY A 299 15.25 28.60 -62.24
C GLY A 299 16.53 29.24 -62.66
N ARG A 300 17.70 28.77 -62.17
CA ARG A 300 19.02 29.22 -62.58
C ARG A 300 19.33 28.87 -64.08
N GLN A 301 18.98 27.61 -64.43
CA GLN A 301 19.18 27.15 -65.81
C GLN A 301 18.28 27.91 -66.81
N GLU A 302 16.97 28.00 -66.50
CA GLU A 302 16.02 28.73 -67.33
C GLU A 302 16.38 30.23 -67.46
N GLY A 303 16.73 30.84 -66.27
CA GLY A 303 17.16 32.24 -66.26
C GLY A 303 18.45 32.49 -67.08
N MET A 304 19.38 31.53 -67.01
CA MET A 304 20.63 31.62 -67.83
C MET A 304 20.35 31.48 -69.31
N GLU A 305 19.49 30.54 -69.73
CA GLU A 305 19.11 30.35 -71.12
C GLU A 305 18.38 31.57 -71.67
N LEU A 306 17.40 32.09 -70.94
CA LEU A 306 16.66 33.30 -71.29
C LEU A 306 17.60 34.52 -71.37
N GLY A 307 18.52 34.66 -70.43
CA GLY A 307 19.52 35.73 -70.41
C GLY A 307 20.47 35.68 -71.57
N VAL A 308 20.92 34.48 -71.92
CA VAL A 308 21.77 34.30 -73.13
C VAL A 308 21.03 34.64 -74.42
N GLN A 309 19.78 34.16 -74.55
CA GLN A 309 18.95 34.48 -75.73
C GLN A 309 18.66 35.98 -75.85
N ALA A 310 18.26 36.64 -74.76
CA ALA A 310 18.01 38.07 -74.74
C ALA A 310 19.29 38.90 -75.04
N GLY A 311 20.40 38.44 -74.43
CA GLY A 311 21.71 39.04 -74.72
C GLY A 311 22.13 38.93 -76.20
N GLN A 312 21.95 37.76 -76.81
CA GLN A 312 22.21 37.51 -78.23
C GLN A 312 21.26 38.35 -79.09
N GLN A 313 19.98 38.39 -78.79
CA GLN A 313 19.00 39.20 -79.54
C GLN A 313 19.34 40.69 -79.47
N SER A 314 19.64 41.22 -78.26
CA SER A 314 20.07 42.64 -78.11
C SER A 314 21.35 42.97 -78.91
N LEU A 315 22.30 42.05 -78.89
CA LEU A 315 23.56 42.23 -79.66
C LEU A 315 23.28 42.26 -81.17
N ILE A 316 22.49 41.33 -81.69
CA ILE A 316 22.10 41.24 -83.07
C ILE A 316 21.36 42.51 -83.54
N GLN A 317 20.41 43.00 -82.73
CA GLN A 317 19.70 44.24 -82.99
C GLN A 317 20.66 45.47 -83.08
N LYS A 318 21.57 45.57 -82.07
CA LYS A 318 22.55 46.66 -82.05
C LYS A 318 23.49 46.62 -83.27
N LEU A 319 23.89 45.44 -83.71
CA LEU A 319 24.75 45.28 -84.92
C LEU A 319 23.98 45.61 -86.21
N ALA A 320 22.72 45.22 -86.32
CA ALA A 320 21.84 45.56 -87.44
C ALA A 320 21.57 47.06 -87.49
N LEU A 321 21.30 47.74 -86.34
CA LEU A 321 21.14 49.21 -86.29
C LEU A 321 22.40 49.98 -86.69
N LYS A 322 23.58 49.41 -86.56
CA LYS A 322 24.85 49.99 -87.02
C LYS A 322 25.10 49.76 -88.50
N GLY A 323 24.13 49.19 -89.25
CA GLY A 323 24.21 49.03 -90.70
C GLY A 323 24.98 47.80 -91.17
N MET A 324 25.23 46.85 -90.29
CA MET A 324 25.89 45.60 -90.67
C MET A 324 24.90 44.66 -91.39
N SER A 325 25.36 44.02 -92.46
CA SER A 325 24.55 43.06 -93.21
C SER A 325 24.37 41.76 -92.42
N ILE A 326 23.28 41.02 -92.64
CA ILE A 326 23.02 39.75 -92.02
C ILE A 326 24.17 38.75 -92.16
N GLU A 327 24.88 38.80 -93.29
CA GLU A 327 26.08 37.98 -93.56
C GLU A 327 27.22 38.32 -92.64
N MET A 328 27.47 39.58 -92.38
CA MET A 328 28.52 40.03 -91.44
C MET A 328 28.19 39.71 -90.00
N ILE A 329 26.90 39.84 -89.62
CA ILE A 329 26.44 39.47 -88.25
C ILE A 329 26.57 37.96 -88.05
N ALA A 330 26.22 37.12 -89.02
CA ALA A 330 26.37 35.68 -88.99
C ALA A 330 27.81 35.23 -88.81
N GLU A 331 28.75 35.86 -89.49
CA GLU A 331 30.18 35.57 -89.40
C GLU A 331 30.77 35.97 -88.01
N MET A 332 30.25 37.01 -87.38
CA MET A 332 30.71 37.49 -86.07
C MET A 332 30.10 36.76 -84.92
N THR A 333 28.90 36.16 -85.06
CA THR A 333 28.16 35.57 -83.97
C THR A 333 28.06 34.05 -84.05
N ASP A 334 28.59 33.43 -85.09
CA ASP A 334 28.48 31.98 -85.35
C ASP A 334 27.05 31.49 -85.48
N LEU A 335 26.07 32.38 -85.65
CA LEU A 335 24.64 32.03 -85.72
C LEU A 335 24.21 31.89 -87.19
N SER A 336 23.26 31.03 -87.47
CA SER A 336 22.71 30.85 -88.79
C SER A 336 21.97 32.12 -89.25
N ARG A 337 22.03 32.43 -90.57
CA ARG A 337 21.30 33.57 -91.13
C ARG A 337 19.79 33.51 -90.87
N GLU A 338 19.23 32.31 -90.80
CA GLU A 338 17.81 32.10 -90.42
C GLU A 338 17.52 32.47 -88.96
N SER A 339 18.41 32.12 -88.05
CA SER A 339 18.28 32.48 -86.62
C SER A 339 18.35 33.99 -86.42
N ILE A 340 19.28 34.69 -87.13
CA ILE A 340 19.42 36.14 -87.07
C ILE A 340 18.18 36.84 -87.65
N LYS A 341 17.65 36.36 -88.78
CA LYS A 341 16.40 36.90 -89.36
C LYS A 341 15.23 36.73 -88.40
N LYS A 342 15.11 35.56 -87.70
CA LYS A 342 14.07 35.30 -86.75
C LYS A 342 14.16 36.20 -85.49
N MET A 343 15.39 36.46 -85.03
CA MET A 343 15.63 37.35 -83.87
C MET A 343 15.38 38.82 -84.19
N LEU A 344 15.58 39.25 -85.43
CA LEU A 344 15.26 40.60 -85.88
C LEU A 344 13.77 40.79 -86.21
N ALA A 345 13.04 39.71 -86.56
CA ALA A 345 11.63 39.76 -86.92
C ALA A 345 10.68 39.72 -85.65
N THR A 346 11.20 39.32 -84.52
CA THR A 346 10.37 39.18 -83.26
C THR A 346 10.01 40.55 -82.63
N ASP A 347 10.58 41.65 -83.07
CA ASP A 347 10.33 43.00 -82.53
C ASP A 347 9.22 43.78 -83.26
N SER A 348 8.60 43.17 -84.25
CA SER A 348 7.53 43.83 -85.00
C SER A 348 6.11 43.41 -84.62
N SER A 349 5.99 42.60 -83.47
CA SER A 349 4.70 42.08 -83.00
C SER A 349 4.29 42.60 -81.62
N ASP A 350 5.08 43.42 -80.92
CA ASP A 350 4.75 43.94 -79.57
C ASP A 350 4.33 45.44 -79.52
N GLU A 351 3.94 46.00 -80.71
CA GLU A 351 3.22 47.28 -80.75
C GLU A 351 1.84 47.08 -81.38
N GLU A 352 0.93 46.42 -80.63
CA GLU A 352 -0.51 46.65 -80.74
C GLU A 352 -1.18 46.45 -79.37
#